data_0e3166da972e7cd6b37adbc452919eb7
#
_entry.id   0e3166da972e7cd6b37adbc452919eb7
#
_cell.length_a   1.000
_cell.length_b   1.000
_cell.length_c   1.000
_cell.angle_alpha   90.00
_cell.angle_beta   90.00
_cell.angle_gamma   90.00
#
_symmetry.space_group_name_H-M   'P 1'
#
loop_
_entity.id
_entity.type
_entity.pdbx_description
1 polymer ?
#
loop_
_entity_poly.entity_id
_entity_poly.type
_entity_poly.pdbx_seq_one_letter_code
_entity_poly.pdbx_strand_id
1 'polypeptide(L)'
;AKEIDQTRARDNVCEWLFRISEEVQKEKKGTDRKTPKALSDTQKEFAGLLRTFQVHAYNNDLSTYDLEEKISSENIGLLSDFSLHPQESVFKEKLFLELYGPAEANWREMLKKNGETDFEMMMRQAAEIIESGKWTSPYRLIMVDEFQDTSQLRARILKALLRTDKTRFVAVGDDWQSIYRFTGADISIMKNFSDHFGESETLKLERTFRCSPEICDVSKNFILKNPSQLPKNVDSAFPLRDGSVSLLFVDQNMSAITAIKDELDRLERLHLDLGE
;
A
#
# COMPACT_ATOMS: atom_id res chain seq x y z
N ALA A 1 15.24 37.76 20.04
CA ALA A 1 14.76 36.51 19.48
C ALA A 1 15.54 35.40 20.18
N LYS A 2 14.89 34.65 21.07
CA LYS A 2 15.50 33.44 21.66
C LYS A 2 15.57 32.41 20.54
N GLU A 3 16.77 32.03 20.14
CA GLU A 3 16.99 30.78 19.43
C GLU A 3 16.37 29.69 20.28
N ILE A 4 15.26 29.14 19.82
CA ILE A 4 14.70 27.93 20.40
C ILE A 4 15.76 26.88 20.13
N ASP A 5 16.27 26.28 21.20
CA ASP A 5 17.23 25.19 21.12
C ASP A 5 16.55 24.01 20.39
N GLN A 6 16.69 24.03 19.07
CA GLN A 6 16.08 23.07 18.15
C GLN A 6 16.49 21.63 18.49
N THR A 7 17.72 21.46 18.97
CA THR A 7 18.25 20.15 19.41
C THR A 7 17.44 19.60 20.58
N ARG A 8 17.18 20.45 21.58
CA ARG A 8 16.43 20.06 22.79
C ARG A 8 14.95 19.81 22.50
N ALA A 9 14.35 20.57 21.57
CA ALA A 9 12.98 20.32 21.12
C ALA A 9 12.89 18.99 20.35
N ARG A 10 13.87 18.70 19.50
CA ARG A 10 13.98 17.43 18.77
C ARG A 10 14.13 16.24 19.69
N ASP A 11 15.02 16.33 20.67
CA ASP A 11 15.28 15.25 21.62
C ASP A 11 14.03 14.96 22.48
N ASN A 12 13.30 15.99 22.90
CA ASN A 12 12.04 15.83 23.60
C ASN A 12 10.95 15.14 22.77
N VAL A 13 10.85 15.46 21.45
CA VAL A 13 9.89 14.82 20.55
C VAL A 13 10.28 13.37 20.30
N CYS A 14 11.56 13.08 20.12
CA CYS A 14 12.06 11.70 19.94
C CYS A 14 11.81 10.84 21.18
N GLU A 15 12.09 11.35 22.40
CA GLU A 15 11.80 10.65 23.66
C GLU A 15 10.29 10.41 23.82
N TRP A 16 9.49 11.38 23.41
CA TRP A 16 8.05 11.29 23.44
C TRP A 16 7.50 10.25 22.44
N LEU A 17 8.00 10.20 21.19
CA LEU A 17 7.64 9.19 20.19
C LEU A 17 8.05 7.78 20.62
N PHE A 18 9.21 7.66 21.27
CA PHE A 18 9.67 6.39 21.84
C PHE A 18 8.69 5.88 22.90
N ARG A 19 8.26 6.73 23.83
CA ARG A 19 7.26 6.37 24.86
C ARG A 19 5.93 5.93 24.23
N ILE A 20 5.47 6.61 23.17
CA ILE A 20 4.27 6.22 22.45
C ILE A 20 4.39 4.80 21.87
N SER A 21 5.49 4.50 21.22
CA SER A 21 5.69 3.17 20.62
C SER A 21 5.71 2.05 21.67
N GLU A 22 6.32 2.29 22.81
CA GLU A 22 6.30 1.35 23.95
C GLU A 22 4.89 1.14 24.52
N GLU A 23 4.09 2.21 24.64
CA GLU A 23 2.74 2.13 25.20
C GLU A 23 1.78 1.35 24.28
N VAL A 24 1.82 1.61 22.99
CA VAL A 24 1.02 0.89 21.99
C VAL A 24 1.37 -0.61 21.96
N GLN A 25 2.64 -0.98 22.20
CA GLN A 25 3.02 -2.39 22.29
C GLN A 25 2.59 -3.04 23.59
N LYS A 26 2.63 -2.31 24.72
CA LYS A 26 2.21 -2.82 26.04
C LYS A 26 0.70 -3.08 26.10
N GLU A 27 -0.11 -2.23 25.48
CA GLU A 27 -1.57 -2.46 25.34
C GLU A 27 -1.88 -3.76 24.59
N LYS A 28 -1.07 -4.12 23.59
CA LYS A 28 -1.24 -5.38 22.84
C LYS A 28 -0.83 -6.63 23.63
N LYS A 29 0.05 -6.51 24.64
CA LYS A 29 0.59 -7.66 25.40
C LYS A 29 -0.12 -7.93 26.74
N GLY A 30 -1.12 -7.12 27.14
CA GLY A 30 -1.98 -7.39 28.32
C GLY A 30 -1.24 -7.50 29.66
N THR A 31 -0.06 -6.90 29.82
CA THR A 31 0.71 -6.95 31.08
C THR A 31 0.44 -5.74 31.93
N ASP A 32 -0.19 -5.98 33.05
CA ASP A 32 -0.54 -5.06 34.12
C ASP A 32 0.73 -4.44 34.73
N ARG A 33 1.10 -3.22 34.33
CA ARG A 33 2.05 -2.35 35.05
C ARG A 33 1.57 -0.92 34.95
N LYS A 34 1.57 -0.23 36.10
CA LYS A 34 1.17 1.17 36.38
C LYS A 34 1.01 2.02 35.13
N THR A 35 -0.23 2.27 34.77
CA THR A 35 -0.68 2.97 33.57
C THR A 35 0.12 4.25 33.31
N PRO A 36 0.89 4.33 32.23
CA PRO A 36 1.45 5.58 31.76
C PRO A 36 0.29 6.54 31.43
N LYS A 37 0.53 7.83 31.53
CA LYS A 37 -0.48 8.85 31.18
C LYS A 37 -0.97 8.60 29.75
N ALA A 38 -2.27 8.34 29.58
CA ALA A 38 -2.85 8.06 28.29
C ALA A 38 -2.48 9.16 27.26
N LEU A 39 -2.08 8.72 26.07
CA LEU A 39 -1.76 9.62 24.97
C LEU A 39 -2.98 10.48 24.63
N SER A 40 -2.77 11.77 24.34
CA SER A 40 -3.81 12.61 23.76
C SER A 40 -4.20 12.09 22.39
N ASP A 41 -5.42 12.36 21.94
CA ASP A 41 -5.90 11.91 20.63
C ASP A 41 -5.02 12.42 19.48
N THR A 42 -4.52 13.66 19.56
CA THR A 42 -3.54 14.22 18.61
C THR A 42 -2.24 13.42 18.57
N GLN A 43 -1.79 12.92 19.71
CA GLN A 43 -0.57 12.10 19.80
C GLN A 43 -0.76 10.74 19.13
N LYS A 44 -1.92 10.13 19.30
CA LYS A 44 -2.29 8.87 18.65
C LYS A 44 -2.39 9.02 17.13
N GLU A 45 -3.02 10.10 16.68
CA GLU A 45 -3.13 10.43 15.26
C GLU A 45 -1.75 10.63 14.62
N PHE A 46 -0.86 11.37 15.28
CA PHE A 46 0.49 11.60 14.76
C PHE A 46 1.32 10.31 14.73
N ALA A 47 1.23 9.45 15.76
CA ALA A 47 1.88 8.15 15.76
C ALA A 47 1.35 7.24 14.65
N GLY A 48 0.04 7.29 14.38
CA GLY A 48 -0.60 6.60 13.26
C GLY A 48 -0.06 7.07 11.91
N LEU A 49 0.10 8.39 11.74
CA LEU A 49 0.67 8.98 10.53
C LEU A 49 2.13 8.53 10.30
N LEU A 50 2.97 8.58 11.34
CA LEU A 50 4.35 8.11 11.26
C LEU A 50 4.43 6.63 10.89
N ARG A 51 3.58 5.78 11.47
CA ARG A 51 3.53 4.35 11.16
C ARG A 51 3.08 4.10 9.73
N THR A 52 2.05 4.79 9.28
CA THR A 52 1.56 4.68 7.88
C THR A 52 2.66 5.08 6.91
N PHE A 53 3.34 6.19 7.18
CA PHE A 53 4.45 6.65 6.35
C PHE A 53 5.61 5.65 6.32
N GLN A 54 5.98 5.08 7.48
CA GLN A 54 7.01 4.05 7.59
C GLN A 54 6.70 2.83 6.72
N VAL A 55 5.46 2.34 6.78
CA VAL A 55 5.01 1.22 5.94
C VAL A 55 5.15 1.56 4.45
N HIS A 56 4.75 2.76 4.05
CA HIS A 56 4.91 3.22 2.67
C HIS A 56 6.37 3.35 2.24
N ALA A 57 7.22 3.97 3.07
CA ALA A 57 8.63 4.11 2.78
C ALA A 57 9.30 2.73 2.61
N TYR A 58 9.03 1.79 3.48
CA TYR A 58 9.60 0.45 3.42
C TYR A 58 9.08 -0.36 2.23
N ASN A 59 7.79 -0.30 1.94
CA ASN A 59 7.24 -1.00 0.78
C ASN A 59 7.76 -0.44 -0.55
N ASN A 60 8.13 0.84 -0.59
CA ASN A 60 8.81 1.45 -1.73
C ASN A 60 10.34 1.30 -1.68
N ASP A 61 10.87 0.55 -0.72
CA ASP A 61 12.29 0.31 -0.49
C ASP A 61 13.12 1.60 -0.35
N LEU A 62 12.50 2.65 0.24
CA LEU A 62 13.11 3.95 0.46
C LEU A 62 13.76 4.02 1.85
N SER A 63 15.00 4.50 1.90
CA SER A 63 15.65 4.90 3.14
C SER A 63 15.31 6.36 3.48
N THR A 64 15.63 6.79 4.70
CA THR A 64 15.50 8.20 5.11
C THR A 64 16.32 9.12 4.19
N TYR A 65 17.50 8.67 3.75
CA TYR A 65 18.36 9.40 2.81
C TYR A 65 17.69 9.58 1.44
N ASP A 66 17.10 8.51 0.88
CA ASP A 66 16.37 8.58 -0.39
C ASP A 66 15.18 9.55 -0.33
N LEU A 67 14.52 9.63 0.83
CA LEU A 67 13.41 10.55 1.07
C LEU A 67 13.90 12.02 1.12
N GLU A 68 15.02 12.28 1.79
CA GLU A 68 15.64 13.61 1.85
C GLU A 68 16.09 14.07 0.47
N GLU A 69 16.70 13.19 -0.33
CA GLU A 69 17.10 13.48 -1.68
C GLU A 69 15.92 13.81 -2.58
N LYS A 70 14.84 13.02 -2.50
CA LYS A 70 13.61 13.26 -3.26
C LYS A 70 12.97 14.59 -2.94
N ILE A 71 12.90 14.97 -1.68
CA ILE A 71 12.35 16.28 -1.26
C ILE A 71 13.25 17.44 -1.69
N SER A 72 14.56 17.22 -1.71
CA SER A 72 15.54 18.25 -2.09
C SER A 72 15.61 18.50 -3.60
N SER A 73 15.27 17.50 -4.41
CA SER A 73 15.40 17.54 -5.88
C SER A 73 14.23 18.22 -6.61
N GLU A 74 13.33 18.93 -5.94
CA GLU A 74 12.16 19.64 -6.50
C GLU A 74 11.15 18.78 -7.30
N ASN A 75 11.36 17.47 -7.39
CA ASN A 75 10.45 16.55 -8.07
C ASN A 75 9.36 16.02 -7.13
N ILE A 76 8.62 16.93 -6.51
CA ILE A 76 7.63 16.60 -5.47
C ILE A 76 6.29 16.29 -6.12
N GLY A 77 6.18 15.12 -6.76
CA GLY A 77 4.90 14.56 -7.18
C GLY A 77 4.23 13.63 -6.16
N LEU A 78 4.90 13.31 -5.05
CA LEU A 78 4.46 12.26 -4.12
C LEU A 78 3.45 12.72 -3.05
N LEU A 79 3.36 14.05 -2.79
CA LEU A 79 2.44 14.62 -1.79
C LEU A 79 1.48 15.67 -2.37
N SER A 80 1.40 15.81 -3.68
CA SER A 80 0.52 16.78 -4.38
C SER A 80 -0.98 16.52 -4.16
N ASP A 81 -1.37 15.41 -3.59
CA ASP A 81 -2.78 15.11 -3.28
C ASP A 81 -3.30 15.83 -2.02
N PHE A 82 -2.41 16.47 -1.26
CA PHE A 82 -2.81 17.37 -0.18
C PHE A 82 -2.73 18.81 -0.69
N SER A 83 -3.85 19.41 -1.00
CA SER A 83 -4.07 20.75 -1.55
C SER A 83 -3.48 21.90 -0.71
N LEU A 84 -2.15 22.02 -0.71
CA LEU A 84 -1.42 23.11 -0.05
C LEU A 84 -0.54 23.85 -1.07
N HIS A 85 -0.33 25.15 -0.83
CA HIS A 85 0.58 25.94 -1.66
C HIS A 85 1.98 25.31 -1.73
N PRO A 86 2.64 25.24 -2.91
CA PRO A 86 3.89 24.50 -3.11
C PRO A 86 5.02 24.82 -2.10
N GLN A 87 5.15 26.06 -1.67
CA GLN A 87 6.19 26.48 -0.72
C GLN A 87 5.91 26.03 0.73
N GLU A 88 4.65 25.96 1.14
CA GLU A 88 4.26 25.43 2.45
C GLU A 88 4.39 23.93 2.53
N SER A 89 4.19 23.24 1.40
CA SER A 89 4.35 21.79 1.27
C SER A 89 5.79 21.37 1.57
N VAL A 90 6.77 21.96 0.89
CA VAL A 90 8.21 21.64 1.08
C VAL A 90 8.66 21.83 2.53
N PHE A 91 8.21 22.88 3.19
CA PHE A 91 8.56 23.13 4.60
C PHE A 91 7.97 22.04 5.51
N LYS A 92 6.71 21.68 5.32
CA LYS A 92 6.04 20.64 6.12
C LYS A 92 6.66 19.27 5.90
N GLU A 93 7.05 18.96 4.66
CA GLU A 93 7.72 17.72 4.30
C GLU A 93 9.10 17.60 4.97
N LYS A 94 9.91 18.66 4.92
CA LYS A 94 11.21 18.69 5.62
C LYS A 94 11.05 18.54 7.13
N LEU A 95 10.12 19.29 7.72
CA LEU A 95 9.83 19.19 9.16
C LEU A 95 9.36 17.78 9.54
N PHE A 96 8.53 17.16 8.70
CA PHE A 96 8.08 15.79 8.93
C PHE A 96 9.26 14.81 8.91
N LEU A 97 10.19 14.91 7.95
CA LEU A 97 11.37 14.05 7.87
C LEU A 97 12.35 14.27 9.03
N GLU A 98 12.51 15.50 9.50
CA GLU A 98 13.30 15.79 10.69
C GLU A 98 12.77 15.08 11.94
N LEU A 99 11.46 14.83 12.00
CA LEU A 99 10.83 14.06 13.09
C LEU A 99 10.86 12.55 12.82
N TYR A 100 10.61 12.16 11.57
CA TYR A 100 10.53 10.75 11.16
C TYR A 100 11.88 10.04 11.28
N GLY A 101 12.97 10.64 10.82
CA GLY A 101 14.29 10.01 10.80
C GLY A 101 14.74 9.52 12.19
N PRO A 102 14.76 10.38 13.21
CA PRO A 102 15.08 9.95 14.57
C PRO A 102 14.10 8.93 15.16
N ALA A 103 12.80 9.06 14.86
CA ALA A 103 11.78 8.11 15.33
C ALA A 103 12.00 6.71 14.75
N GLU A 104 12.30 6.64 13.46
CA GLU A 104 12.60 5.40 12.74
C GLU A 104 13.91 4.76 13.24
N ALA A 105 14.96 5.56 13.45
CA ALA A 105 16.22 5.08 14.00
C ALA A 105 16.06 4.48 15.41
N ASN A 106 15.32 5.15 16.28
CA ASN A 106 15.01 4.66 17.63
C ASN A 106 14.16 3.38 17.58
N TRP A 107 13.19 3.31 16.67
CA TRP A 107 12.38 2.10 16.46
C TRP A 107 13.25 0.91 16.09
N ARG A 108 14.16 1.06 15.14
CA ARG A 108 15.10 0.01 14.72
C ARG A 108 16.01 -0.42 15.88
N GLU A 109 16.55 0.52 16.63
CA GLU A 109 17.41 0.23 17.77
C GLU A 109 16.65 -0.56 18.86
N MET A 110 15.42 -0.18 19.15
CA MET A 110 14.55 -0.88 20.09
C MET A 110 14.27 -2.32 19.66
N LEU A 111 13.89 -2.53 18.39
CA LEU A 111 13.66 -3.87 17.85
C LEU A 111 14.94 -4.73 17.96
N LYS A 112 16.09 -4.17 17.56
CA LYS A 112 17.38 -4.85 17.66
C LYS A 112 17.74 -5.21 19.10
N LYS A 113 17.55 -4.30 20.06
CA LYS A 113 17.82 -4.54 21.48
C LYS A 113 16.94 -5.63 22.06
N ASN A 114 15.69 -5.74 21.61
CA ASN A 114 14.74 -6.74 22.07
C ASN A 114 14.87 -8.08 21.32
N GLY A 115 15.68 -8.17 20.26
CA GLY A 115 15.73 -9.33 19.37
C GLY A 115 14.43 -9.52 18.58
N GLU A 116 13.72 -8.43 18.33
CA GLU A 116 12.45 -8.39 17.61
C GLU A 116 12.66 -7.82 16.19
N THR A 117 11.69 -8.06 15.32
CA THR A 117 11.63 -7.45 13.99
C THR A 117 10.17 -7.11 13.65
N ASP A 118 9.94 -6.08 12.86
CA ASP A 118 8.64 -5.84 12.26
C ASP A 118 8.54 -6.51 10.88
N PHE A 119 7.33 -6.48 10.32
CA PHE A 119 7.05 -7.19 9.08
C PHE A 119 7.85 -6.63 7.89
N GLU A 120 7.96 -5.32 7.82
CA GLU A 120 8.68 -4.62 6.75
C GLU A 120 10.21 -4.83 6.86
N MET A 121 10.75 -4.78 8.08
CA MET A 121 12.16 -5.08 8.33
C MET A 121 12.50 -6.54 8.01
N MET A 122 11.61 -7.48 8.35
CA MET A 122 11.79 -8.89 8.00
C MET A 122 11.93 -9.07 6.49
N MET A 123 11.09 -8.41 5.69
CA MET A 123 11.15 -8.46 4.24
C MET A 123 12.45 -7.85 3.70
N ARG A 124 12.89 -6.72 4.24
CA ARG A 124 14.15 -6.07 3.85
C ARG A 124 15.35 -6.94 4.17
N GLN A 125 15.41 -7.51 5.38
CA GLN A 125 16.46 -8.43 5.79
C GLN A 125 16.50 -9.69 4.91
N ALA A 126 15.33 -10.23 4.53
CA ALA A 126 15.25 -11.34 3.60
C ALA A 126 15.87 -11.00 2.24
N ALA A 127 15.57 -9.82 1.67
CA ALA A 127 16.20 -9.35 0.45
C ALA A 127 17.74 -9.29 0.59
N GLU A 128 18.25 -8.66 1.66
CA GLU A 128 19.67 -8.53 1.94
C GLU A 128 20.39 -9.87 2.10
N ILE A 129 19.78 -10.84 2.78
CA ILE A 129 20.32 -12.19 2.95
C ILE A 129 20.48 -12.90 1.61
N ILE A 130 19.45 -12.79 0.74
CA ILE A 130 19.48 -13.42 -0.58
C ILE A 130 20.52 -12.70 -1.48
N GLU A 131 20.51 -11.39 -1.49
CA GLU A 131 21.42 -10.56 -2.29
C GLU A 131 22.88 -10.76 -1.91
N SER A 132 23.16 -10.94 -0.62
CA SER A 132 24.52 -11.21 -0.14
C SER A 132 25.03 -12.63 -0.44
N GLY A 133 24.17 -13.49 -0.99
CA GLY A 133 24.53 -14.89 -1.29
C GLY A 133 24.61 -15.80 -0.05
N LYS A 134 24.24 -15.31 1.13
CA LYS A 134 24.16 -16.13 2.35
C LYS A 134 23.10 -17.22 2.24
N TRP A 135 22.12 -16.99 1.38
CA TRP A 135 21.12 -17.98 1.03
C TRP A 135 20.88 -17.96 -0.48
N THR A 136 20.81 -19.15 -1.07
CA THR A 136 20.58 -19.30 -2.52
C THR A 136 19.24 -19.99 -2.73
N SER A 137 18.46 -19.46 -3.65
CA SER A 137 17.14 -20.01 -3.99
C SER A 137 17.26 -21.43 -4.55
N PRO A 138 16.60 -22.43 -3.96
CA PRO A 138 16.54 -23.79 -4.50
C PRO A 138 15.46 -23.94 -5.58
N TYR A 139 14.64 -22.91 -5.80
CA TYR A 139 13.47 -22.97 -6.66
C TYR A 139 13.86 -22.89 -8.14
N ARG A 140 13.26 -23.76 -8.93
CA ARG A 140 13.36 -23.73 -10.41
C ARG A 140 12.22 -22.98 -11.07
N LEU A 141 11.11 -22.81 -10.35
CA LEU A 141 9.93 -22.06 -10.78
C LEU A 141 9.44 -21.25 -9.60
N ILE A 142 9.22 -19.98 -9.82
CA ILE A 142 8.56 -19.06 -8.90
C ILE A 142 7.29 -18.57 -9.59
N MET A 143 6.17 -18.70 -8.92
CA MET A 143 4.87 -18.23 -9.40
C MET A 143 4.31 -17.23 -8.39
N VAL A 144 3.85 -16.09 -8.88
CA VAL A 144 3.24 -15.04 -8.06
C VAL A 144 1.86 -14.73 -8.62
N ASP A 145 0.87 -14.85 -7.77
CA ASP A 145 -0.51 -14.44 -8.03
C ASP A 145 -0.75 -13.02 -7.53
N GLU A 146 -1.82 -12.37 -8.01
CA GLU A 146 -2.18 -10.98 -7.67
C GLU A 146 -0.98 -10.01 -7.80
N PHE A 147 -0.24 -10.17 -8.90
CA PHE A 147 1.04 -9.47 -9.09
C PHE A 147 0.90 -7.96 -9.12
N GLN A 148 -0.29 -7.40 -9.45
CA GLN A 148 -0.60 -5.97 -9.39
C GLN A 148 -0.44 -5.36 -7.99
N ASP A 149 -0.44 -6.19 -6.93
CA ASP A 149 -0.29 -5.76 -5.54
C ASP A 149 1.16 -5.82 -5.06
N THR A 150 2.10 -6.02 -5.97
CA THR A 150 3.53 -6.10 -5.66
C THR A 150 4.08 -4.71 -5.34
N SER A 151 4.85 -4.61 -4.23
CA SER A 151 5.61 -3.41 -3.85
C SER A 151 7.05 -3.47 -4.35
N GLN A 152 7.77 -2.35 -4.35
CA GLN A 152 9.18 -2.30 -4.75
C GLN A 152 10.05 -3.25 -3.90
N LEU A 153 9.81 -3.34 -2.60
CA LEU A 153 10.52 -4.26 -1.72
C LEU A 153 10.27 -5.73 -2.08
N ARG A 154 9.01 -6.09 -2.41
CA ARG A 154 8.69 -7.45 -2.88
C ARG A 154 9.34 -7.74 -4.23
N ALA A 155 9.32 -6.78 -5.15
CA ALA A 155 10.02 -6.91 -6.44
C ALA A 155 11.52 -7.10 -6.26
N ARG A 156 12.16 -6.41 -5.31
CA ARG A 156 13.57 -6.59 -4.94
C ARG A 156 13.85 -8.02 -4.48
N ILE A 157 12.99 -8.59 -3.61
CA ILE A 157 13.11 -9.98 -3.18
C ILE A 157 13.00 -10.93 -4.37
N LEU A 158 12.01 -10.73 -5.23
CA LEU A 158 11.82 -11.54 -6.43
C LEU A 158 13.04 -11.48 -7.35
N LYS A 159 13.57 -10.28 -7.62
CA LYS A 159 14.81 -10.11 -8.39
C LYS A 159 15.99 -10.88 -7.78
N ALA A 160 16.14 -10.80 -6.46
CA ALA A 160 17.20 -11.52 -5.76
C ALA A 160 17.05 -13.06 -5.88
N LEU A 161 15.82 -13.57 -5.82
CA LEU A 161 15.51 -14.99 -6.00
C LEU A 161 15.78 -15.49 -7.43
N LEU A 162 15.65 -14.61 -8.44
CA LEU A 162 15.81 -14.92 -9.86
C LEU A 162 17.26 -14.79 -10.37
N ARG A 163 18.24 -14.52 -9.52
CA ARG A 163 19.65 -14.33 -9.90
C ARG A 163 20.30 -15.56 -10.54
N THR A 164 19.65 -16.71 -10.50
CA THR A 164 20.15 -17.92 -11.15
C THR A 164 19.44 -18.14 -12.49
N ASP A 165 20.20 -18.33 -13.56
CA ASP A 165 19.65 -18.62 -14.92
C ASP A 165 18.77 -19.87 -15.00
N LYS A 166 18.63 -20.60 -13.90
CA LYS A 166 17.86 -21.83 -13.81
C LYS A 166 16.42 -21.62 -13.31
N THR A 167 16.12 -20.45 -12.75
CA THR A 167 14.82 -20.16 -12.19
C THR A 167 13.91 -19.50 -13.23
N ARG A 168 12.75 -20.09 -13.47
CA ARG A 168 11.69 -19.50 -14.28
C ARG A 168 10.73 -18.72 -13.39
N PHE A 169 10.21 -17.62 -13.91
CA PHE A 169 9.29 -16.74 -13.21
C PHE A 169 7.97 -16.62 -13.97
N VAL A 170 6.86 -16.80 -13.28
CA VAL A 170 5.51 -16.61 -13.80
C VAL A 170 4.78 -15.68 -12.84
N ALA A 171 4.28 -14.58 -13.36
CA ALA A 171 3.44 -13.64 -12.62
C ALA A 171 2.05 -13.59 -13.25
N VAL A 172 1.02 -13.67 -12.42
CA VAL A 172 -0.38 -13.53 -12.81
C VAL A 172 -0.95 -12.33 -12.07
N GLY A 173 -1.66 -11.48 -12.78
CA GLY A 173 -2.25 -10.28 -12.17
C GLY A 173 -3.17 -9.54 -13.12
N ASP A 174 -3.95 -8.63 -12.56
CA ASP A 174 -4.91 -7.80 -13.26
C ASP A 174 -4.75 -6.35 -12.82
N ASP A 175 -4.19 -5.50 -13.68
CA ASP A 175 -3.95 -4.08 -13.39
C ASP A 175 -5.25 -3.31 -13.07
N TRP A 176 -6.40 -3.76 -13.59
CA TRP A 176 -7.71 -3.18 -13.28
C TRP A 176 -8.15 -3.43 -11.84
N GLN A 177 -7.57 -4.43 -11.16
CA GLN A 177 -7.82 -4.78 -9.77
C GLN A 177 -6.78 -4.17 -8.80
N SER A 178 -5.87 -3.32 -9.29
CA SER A 178 -4.87 -2.66 -8.44
C SER A 178 -5.49 -1.57 -7.57
N ILE A 179 -5.97 -1.95 -6.40
CA ILE A 179 -6.62 -1.05 -5.42
C ILE A 179 -5.78 -0.85 -4.14
N TYR A 180 -4.63 -1.51 -4.02
CA TYR A 180 -3.80 -1.52 -2.82
C TYR A 180 -2.61 -0.55 -2.86
N ARG A 181 -2.69 0.52 -3.66
CA ARG A 181 -1.65 1.56 -3.69
C ARG A 181 -1.38 2.15 -2.30
N PHE A 182 -2.42 2.30 -1.47
CA PHE A 182 -2.30 2.81 -0.11
C PHE A 182 -1.50 1.91 0.85
N THR A 183 -1.25 0.65 0.50
CA THR A 183 -0.36 -0.27 1.22
C THR A 183 1.04 -0.35 0.61
N GLY A 184 1.33 0.46 -0.43
CA GLY A 184 2.63 0.48 -1.11
C GLY A 184 2.70 -0.40 -2.35
N ALA A 185 1.58 -0.93 -2.86
CA ALA A 185 1.57 -1.60 -4.15
C ALA A 185 1.93 -0.60 -5.27
N ASP A 186 2.75 -1.04 -6.21
CA ASP A 186 3.23 -0.23 -7.33
C ASP A 186 2.95 -0.92 -8.66
N ILE A 187 1.91 -0.47 -9.32
CA ILE A 187 1.48 -1.01 -10.62
C ILE A 187 2.54 -0.84 -11.72
N SER A 188 3.50 0.07 -11.56
CA SER A 188 4.56 0.26 -12.53
C SER A 188 5.43 -0.98 -12.69
N ILE A 189 5.56 -1.79 -11.64
CA ILE A 189 6.32 -3.05 -11.65
C ILE A 189 5.69 -4.04 -12.63
N MET A 190 4.37 -4.14 -12.64
CA MET A 190 3.65 -5.00 -13.58
C MET A 190 3.69 -4.44 -15.01
N LYS A 191 3.50 -3.12 -15.16
CA LYS A 191 3.51 -2.45 -16.47
C LYS A 191 4.87 -2.50 -17.15
N ASN A 192 5.94 -2.38 -16.38
CA ASN A 192 7.33 -2.39 -16.85
C ASN A 192 8.01 -3.72 -16.46
N PHE A 193 7.30 -4.83 -16.56
CA PHE A 193 7.76 -6.14 -16.10
C PHE A 193 9.13 -6.52 -16.65
N SER A 194 9.36 -6.31 -17.95
CA SER A 194 10.63 -6.64 -18.59
C SER A 194 11.80 -5.80 -18.08
N ASP A 195 11.58 -4.55 -17.67
CA ASP A 195 12.62 -3.69 -17.07
C ASP A 195 13.02 -4.21 -15.68
N HIS A 196 12.07 -4.84 -14.99
CA HIS A 196 12.32 -5.37 -13.66
C HIS A 196 12.90 -6.78 -13.65
N PHE A 197 12.44 -7.66 -14.55
CA PHE A 197 12.70 -9.11 -14.48
C PHE A 197 13.34 -9.69 -15.74
N GLY A 198 13.63 -8.86 -16.75
CA GLY A 198 14.22 -9.28 -18.00
C GLY A 198 13.19 -9.65 -19.07
N GLU A 199 13.66 -10.17 -20.20
CA GLU A 199 12.80 -10.56 -21.32
C GLU A 199 11.68 -11.49 -20.88
N SER A 200 10.47 -11.19 -21.31
CA SER A 200 9.26 -11.90 -20.88
C SER A 200 8.23 -11.99 -22.00
N GLU A 201 7.43 -13.03 -21.95
CA GLU A 201 6.25 -13.20 -22.80
C GLU A 201 4.99 -12.85 -21.99
N THR A 202 4.13 -12.04 -22.57
CA THR A 202 2.87 -11.63 -21.94
C THR A 202 1.71 -12.34 -22.62
N LEU A 203 0.95 -13.10 -21.84
CA LEU A 203 -0.29 -13.73 -22.26
C LEU A 203 -1.48 -13.00 -21.67
N LYS A 204 -2.50 -12.73 -22.47
CA LYS A 204 -3.73 -12.05 -22.04
C LYS A 204 -4.86 -13.07 -21.88
N LEU A 205 -5.53 -13.02 -20.72
CA LEU A 205 -6.76 -13.75 -20.46
C LEU A 205 -7.93 -12.77 -20.67
N GLU A 206 -8.58 -12.83 -21.82
CA GLU A 206 -9.58 -11.84 -22.24
C GLU A 206 -11.02 -12.31 -22.01
N ARG A 207 -11.23 -13.54 -21.52
CA ARG A 207 -12.56 -14.08 -21.27
C ARG A 207 -12.84 -14.29 -19.80
N THR A 208 -13.95 -13.73 -19.33
CA THR A 208 -14.45 -13.93 -17.96
C THR A 208 -15.64 -14.88 -17.92
N PHE A 209 -15.69 -15.70 -16.86
CA PHE A 209 -16.79 -16.60 -16.52
C PHE A 209 -17.49 -16.16 -15.23
N ARG A 210 -17.27 -14.91 -14.78
CA ARG A 210 -17.78 -14.38 -13.52
C ARG A 210 -18.89 -13.37 -13.73
N CYS A 211 -18.74 -12.46 -14.68
CA CYS A 211 -19.61 -11.30 -14.85
C CYS A 211 -20.37 -11.37 -16.18
N SER A 212 -21.58 -10.77 -16.21
CA SER A 212 -22.32 -10.56 -17.45
C SER A 212 -21.63 -9.53 -18.37
N PRO A 213 -21.95 -9.51 -19.68
CA PRO A 213 -21.38 -8.54 -20.61
C PRO A 213 -21.61 -7.08 -20.17
N GLU A 214 -22.77 -6.76 -19.64
CA GLU A 214 -23.13 -5.40 -19.19
C GLU A 214 -22.24 -4.93 -18.04
N ILE A 215 -21.93 -5.83 -17.08
CA ILE A 215 -21.00 -5.54 -15.99
C ILE A 215 -19.59 -5.32 -16.55
N CYS A 216 -19.17 -6.15 -17.50
CA CYS A 216 -17.87 -6.00 -18.17
C CYS A 216 -17.76 -4.63 -18.86
N ASP A 217 -18.80 -4.23 -19.62
CA ASP A 217 -18.82 -2.96 -20.36
C ASP A 217 -18.81 -1.75 -19.42
N VAL A 218 -19.63 -1.75 -18.38
CA VAL A 218 -19.66 -0.65 -17.39
C VAL A 218 -18.33 -0.53 -16.69
N SER A 219 -17.75 -1.64 -16.23
CA SER A 219 -16.45 -1.67 -15.56
C SER A 219 -15.33 -1.19 -16.47
N LYS A 220 -15.30 -1.66 -17.72
CA LYS A 220 -14.34 -1.22 -18.75
C LYS A 220 -14.43 0.28 -18.98
N ASN A 221 -15.63 0.81 -19.20
CA ASN A 221 -15.84 2.23 -19.47
C ASN A 221 -15.47 3.11 -18.26
N PHE A 222 -15.61 2.60 -17.04
CA PHE A 222 -15.20 3.29 -15.83
C PHE A 222 -13.68 3.31 -15.69
N ILE A 223 -13.04 2.16 -15.80
CA ILE A 223 -11.61 1.99 -15.53
C ILE A 223 -10.76 2.69 -16.60
N LEU A 224 -11.16 2.60 -17.89
CA LEU A 224 -10.42 3.24 -18.99
C LEU A 224 -10.48 4.78 -18.98
N LYS A 225 -11.25 5.41 -18.09
CA LYS A 225 -11.13 6.86 -17.84
C LYS A 225 -9.79 7.22 -17.20
N ASN A 226 -9.13 6.29 -16.54
CA ASN A 226 -7.78 6.46 -16.03
C ASN A 226 -6.76 6.10 -17.12
N PRO A 227 -6.00 7.07 -17.66
CA PRO A 227 -5.03 6.82 -18.74
C PRO A 227 -3.85 5.95 -18.30
N SER A 228 -3.70 5.72 -17.00
CA SER A 228 -2.65 4.86 -16.46
C SER A 228 -2.99 3.38 -16.52
N GLN A 229 -4.20 2.99 -16.85
CA GLN A 229 -4.61 1.59 -16.96
C GLN A 229 -4.25 1.00 -18.34
N LEU A 230 -3.92 -0.29 -18.36
CA LEU A 230 -3.64 -0.99 -19.62
C LEU A 230 -4.93 -1.28 -20.37
N PRO A 231 -5.01 -0.89 -21.67
CA PRO A 231 -6.17 -1.25 -22.49
C PRO A 231 -6.23 -2.77 -22.68
N LYS A 232 -7.37 -3.37 -22.35
CA LYS A 232 -7.65 -4.78 -22.62
C LYS A 232 -9.12 -4.97 -22.93
N ASN A 233 -9.42 -6.04 -23.64
CA ASN A 233 -10.79 -6.50 -23.84
C ASN A 233 -11.11 -7.55 -22.78
N VAL A 234 -12.32 -7.48 -22.24
CA VAL A 234 -12.84 -8.49 -21.32
C VAL A 234 -14.19 -8.93 -21.88
N ASP A 235 -14.21 -10.12 -22.47
CA ASP A 235 -15.41 -10.70 -23.02
C ASP A 235 -16.05 -11.66 -22.03
N SER A 236 -17.37 -11.54 -21.84
CA SER A 236 -18.11 -12.43 -20.99
C SER A 236 -18.40 -13.75 -21.69
N ALA A 237 -18.34 -14.85 -20.94
CA ALA A 237 -18.84 -16.16 -21.38
C ALA A 237 -20.37 -16.28 -21.25
N PHE A 238 -21.02 -15.34 -20.58
CA PHE A 238 -22.46 -15.35 -20.36
C PHE A 238 -23.21 -14.60 -21.47
N PRO A 239 -24.49 -14.95 -21.71
CA PRO A 239 -25.33 -14.16 -22.60
C PRO A 239 -25.69 -12.80 -22.00
N LEU A 240 -26.06 -11.85 -22.84
CA LEU A 240 -26.64 -10.57 -22.43
C LEU A 240 -27.88 -10.80 -21.57
N ARG A 241 -28.00 -10.05 -20.49
CA ARG A 241 -29.14 -10.04 -19.58
C ARG A 241 -29.54 -8.62 -19.27
N ASP A 242 -30.75 -8.21 -19.65
CA ASP A 242 -31.27 -6.90 -19.33
C ASP A 242 -31.35 -6.68 -17.81
N GLY A 243 -30.96 -5.50 -17.35
CA GLY A 243 -31.03 -5.12 -15.95
C GLY A 243 -29.89 -5.60 -15.05
N SER A 244 -28.78 -6.11 -15.62
CA SER A 244 -27.59 -6.51 -14.83
C SER A 244 -26.91 -5.35 -14.09
N VAL A 245 -27.13 -4.11 -14.52
CA VAL A 245 -26.60 -2.89 -13.88
C VAL A 245 -27.72 -1.88 -13.71
N SER A 246 -27.89 -1.41 -12.49
CA SER A 246 -28.91 -0.40 -12.12
C SER A 246 -28.25 0.79 -11.45
N LEU A 247 -28.78 1.98 -11.71
CA LEU A 247 -28.34 3.21 -11.07
C LEU A 247 -29.47 3.73 -10.17
N LEU A 248 -29.20 3.81 -8.87
CA LEU A 248 -30.14 4.32 -7.88
C LEU A 248 -29.80 5.77 -7.54
N PHE A 249 -30.73 6.67 -7.77
CA PHE A 249 -30.64 8.05 -7.33
C PHE A 249 -31.34 8.20 -5.98
N VAL A 250 -30.60 8.66 -4.97
CA VAL A 250 -31.09 8.85 -3.62
C VAL A 250 -31.26 10.35 -3.36
N ASP A 251 -32.46 10.77 -3.00
CA ASP A 251 -32.76 12.14 -2.55
C ASP A 251 -32.03 12.45 -1.23
N GLN A 252 -31.75 13.72 -0.96
CA GLN A 252 -31.09 14.19 0.28
C GLN A 252 -31.87 13.81 1.56
N ASN A 253 -33.17 13.52 1.44
CA ASN A 253 -34.02 13.13 2.55
C ASN A 253 -34.11 11.60 2.77
N MET A 254 -33.55 10.81 1.84
CA MET A 254 -33.54 9.34 1.94
C MET A 254 -32.13 8.88 2.34
N SER A 255 -32.03 8.06 3.36
CA SER A 255 -30.76 7.43 3.71
C SER A 255 -30.35 6.40 2.64
N ALA A 256 -29.08 6.36 2.30
CA ALA A 256 -28.55 5.35 1.38
C ALA A 256 -28.88 3.91 1.84
N ILE A 257 -28.89 3.68 3.15
CA ILE A 257 -29.26 2.40 3.75
C ILE A 257 -30.70 2.02 3.41
N THR A 258 -31.65 2.97 3.49
CA THR A 258 -33.04 2.74 3.14
C THR A 258 -33.22 2.39 1.67
N ALA A 259 -32.54 3.14 0.78
CA ALA A 259 -32.57 2.87 -0.66
C ALA A 259 -32.03 1.48 -1.02
N ILE A 260 -30.92 1.07 -0.38
CA ILE A 260 -30.33 -0.27 -0.57
C ILE A 260 -31.32 -1.35 -0.07
N LYS A 261 -31.92 -1.14 1.11
CA LYS A 261 -32.88 -2.09 1.65
C LYS A 261 -34.10 -2.25 0.74
N ASP A 262 -34.70 -1.17 0.28
CA ASP A 262 -35.85 -1.19 -0.62
C ASP A 262 -35.52 -1.93 -1.94
N GLU A 263 -34.28 -1.76 -2.46
CA GLU A 263 -33.86 -2.48 -3.65
C GLU A 263 -33.61 -3.97 -3.39
N LEU A 264 -33.04 -4.34 -2.25
CA LEU A 264 -32.91 -5.75 -1.84
C LEU A 264 -34.28 -6.42 -1.71
N ASP A 265 -35.25 -5.77 -1.04
CA ASP A 265 -36.62 -6.26 -0.91
C ASP A 265 -37.33 -6.38 -2.29
N ARG A 266 -36.95 -5.51 -3.26
CA ARG A 266 -37.43 -5.61 -4.65
C ARG A 266 -36.87 -6.83 -5.35
N LEU A 267 -35.57 -7.08 -5.21
CA LEU A 267 -34.87 -8.21 -5.82
C LEU A 267 -35.36 -9.55 -5.25
N GLU A 268 -35.56 -9.63 -3.94
CA GLU A 268 -36.15 -10.82 -3.30
C GLU A 268 -37.54 -11.12 -3.84
N ARG A 269 -38.38 -10.10 -4.03
CA ARG A 269 -39.74 -10.28 -4.61
C ARG A 269 -39.69 -10.79 -6.05
N LEU A 270 -38.59 -10.55 -6.77
CA LEU A 270 -38.39 -11.08 -8.11
C LEU A 270 -37.81 -12.52 -8.11
N HIS A 271 -37.72 -13.16 -6.95
CA HIS A 271 -37.14 -14.49 -6.75
C HIS A 271 -35.72 -14.61 -7.34
N LEU A 272 -34.97 -13.50 -7.29
CA LEU A 272 -33.55 -13.53 -7.61
C LEU A 272 -32.80 -14.06 -6.40
N ASP A 273 -32.04 -15.12 -6.61
CA ASP A 273 -31.17 -15.65 -5.57
C ASP A 273 -30.02 -14.68 -5.33
N LEU A 274 -29.96 -14.12 -4.12
CA LEU A 274 -28.94 -13.15 -3.70
C LEU A 274 -27.75 -13.83 -3.00
N GLY A 275 -27.74 -15.15 -2.94
CA GLY A 275 -26.82 -15.96 -2.14
C GLY A 275 -25.63 -16.58 -2.89
N GLU A 276 -25.47 -16.32 -4.20
CA GLU A 276 -24.36 -16.82 -4.99
C GLU A 276 -23.52 -15.70 -5.63
#